data_1ba05912d03d14d981d6fd58b5d415f3
#
_entry.id   1ba05912d03d14d981d6fd58b5d415f3
#
_cell.length_a   1.000
_cell.length_b   1.000
_cell.length_c   1.000
_cell.angle_alpha   90.00
_cell.angle_beta   90.00
_cell.angle_gamma   90.00
#
_symmetry.space_group_name_H-M   'P 1'
#
loop_
_entity.id
_entity.type
_entity.pdbx_description
1 polymer ?
#
loop_
_entity_poly.entity_id
_entity_poly.type
_entity_poly.pdbx_seq_one_letter_code
_entity_poly.pdbx_strand_id
1 'polypeptide(L)'
;MDSMVDDDGVRMLVNYKGTSRSAVKAGFYELKKRMPKFMSKERGPIKVTIIGMGFVAQQAAKALEEFSDIEFLEKEIPGVVVRMLPRTITNHYNLLEEIMKNTDLLIDASKRLDTTKYIVSNKLIGYLPQSAVILDISADPYNDKLNPVQVKAIEGIPTGNLEKYIFETDDISYEGIPKAVDTTNRRVVVSCSAWPGVDPKDCMKVYDKQIKGFLDVLLKKDLDCLDINSENAFERSLYRSTLKYYQGNKEDK
;
A
#
# COMPACT_ATOMS: atom_id res chain seq x y z
N MET A 1 7.95 0.63 14.71
CA MET A 1 7.51 2.00 14.34
C MET A 1 5.99 2.14 14.24
N ASP A 2 5.28 1.11 13.82
CA ASP A 2 3.81 1.19 13.65
C ASP A 2 3.02 1.37 14.95
N SER A 3 3.59 1.01 16.08
CA SER A 3 3.03 1.20 17.43
C SER A 3 3.30 2.57 18.05
N MET A 4 4.16 3.39 17.43
CA MET A 4 4.44 4.76 17.89
C MET A 4 3.31 5.70 17.44
N VAL A 5 2.29 5.82 18.28
CA VAL A 5 1.08 6.61 18.01
C VAL A 5 0.95 7.75 19.03
N ASP A 6 0.32 8.85 18.60
CA ASP A 6 -0.06 9.94 19.49
C ASP A 6 -1.28 9.60 20.37
N ASP A 7 -1.82 10.58 21.07
CA ASP A 7 -2.96 10.40 21.97
C ASP A 7 -4.26 10.04 21.23
N ASP A 8 -4.37 10.37 19.95
CA ASP A 8 -5.51 10.07 19.08
C ASP A 8 -5.31 8.75 18.32
N GLY A 9 -4.23 8.01 18.57
CA GLY A 9 -3.89 6.77 17.86
C GLY A 9 -3.34 6.96 16.47
N VAL A 10 -2.91 8.18 16.10
CA VAL A 10 -2.30 8.48 14.82
C VAL A 10 -0.80 8.17 14.87
N ARG A 11 -0.27 7.50 13.86
CA ARG A 11 1.16 7.17 13.76
C ARG A 11 2.02 8.44 13.72
N MET A 12 3.02 8.53 14.57
CA MET A 12 3.97 9.65 14.65
C MET A 12 5.15 9.50 13.67
N LEU A 13 5.46 8.29 13.22
CA LEU A 13 6.48 8.01 12.23
C LEU A 13 5.81 7.61 10.92
N VAL A 14 5.68 8.56 9.98
CA VAL A 14 5.01 8.36 8.70
C VAL A 14 5.77 8.98 7.54
N ASN A 15 5.73 8.32 6.40
CA ASN A 15 6.27 8.85 5.15
C ASN A 15 5.37 8.46 3.97
N TYR A 16 4.15 8.97 3.95
CA TYR A 16 3.17 8.69 2.89
C TYR A 16 3.72 9.00 1.49
N LYS A 17 4.45 10.11 1.35
CA LYS A 17 5.06 10.51 0.06
C LYS A 17 6.10 9.48 -0.39
N GLY A 18 7.05 9.13 0.47
CA GLY A 18 8.11 8.17 0.13
C GLY A 18 7.56 6.78 -0.16
N THR A 19 6.63 6.30 0.70
CA THR A 19 5.93 5.02 0.51
C THR A 19 5.25 4.95 -0.86
N SER A 20 4.38 5.93 -1.17
CA SER A 20 3.64 5.95 -2.42
C SER A 20 4.54 6.13 -3.64
N ARG A 21 5.56 7.00 -3.53
CA ARG A 21 6.49 7.25 -4.64
C ARG A 21 7.30 5.99 -4.99
N SER A 22 7.85 5.29 -4.00
CA SER A 22 8.60 4.05 -4.21
C SER A 22 7.72 2.95 -4.83
N ALA A 23 6.50 2.79 -4.30
CA ALA A 23 5.54 1.83 -4.81
C ALA A 23 5.12 2.13 -6.26
N VAL A 24 4.70 3.37 -6.54
CA VAL A 24 4.27 3.79 -7.88
C VAL A 24 5.40 3.66 -8.89
N LYS A 25 6.64 4.03 -8.52
CA LYS A 25 7.81 3.84 -9.38
C LYS A 25 7.97 2.38 -9.80
N ALA A 26 7.88 1.45 -8.85
CA ALA A 26 7.98 0.02 -9.13
C ALA A 26 6.83 -0.47 -10.02
N GLY A 27 5.57 -0.15 -9.68
CA GLY A 27 4.40 -0.56 -10.44
C GLY A 27 4.37 0.03 -11.85
N PHE A 28 4.74 1.30 -12.02
CA PHE A 28 4.79 1.97 -13.31
C PHE A 28 5.91 1.41 -14.20
N TYR A 29 7.07 1.07 -13.61
CA TYR A 29 8.14 0.41 -14.32
C TYR A 29 7.74 -0.98 -14.83
N GLU A 30 7.00 -1.75 -14.03
CA GLU A 30 6.49 -3.04 -14.45
C GLU A 30 5.40 -2.92 -15.53
N LEU A 31 4.55 -1.89 -15.45
CA LEU A 31 3.59 -1.59 -16.52
C LEU A 31 4.31 -1.22 -17.83
N LYS A 32 5.37 -0.40 -17.77
CA LYS A 32 6.17 -0.01 -18.93
C LYS A 32 6.74 -1.22 -19.68
N LYS A 33 7.11 -2.28 -18.99
CA LYS A 33 7.63 -3.52 -19.60
C LYS A 33 6.55 -4.33 -20.34
N ARG A 34 5.29 -4.24 -19.90
CA ARG A 34 4.21 -5.16 -20.30
C ARG A 34 3.16 -4.53 -21.19
N MET A 35 2.92 -3.25 -21.04
CA MET A 35 1.91 -2.56 -21.83
C MET A 35 2.36 -2.39 -23.28
N PRO A 36 1.64 -2.96 -24.25
CA PRO A 36 1.98 -2.80 -25.66
C PRO A 36 1.99 -1.32 -26.05
N LYS A 37 2.98 -0.94 -26.88
CA LYS A 37 3.11 0.44 -27.37
C LYS A 37 3.18 1.51 -26.27
N PHE A 38 3.69 1.18 -25.06
CA PHE A 38 3.74 2.10 -23.92
C PHE A 38 4.27 3.50 -24.31
N MET A 39 5.30 3.57 -25.13
CA MET A 39 5.94 4.82 -25.58
C MET A 39 5.43 5.30 -26.96
N SER A 40 4.22 4.87 -27.39
CA SER A 40 3.65 5.28 -28.69
C SER A 40 2.77 6.52 -28.54
N LYS A 41 2.87 7.45 -29.50
CA LYS A 41 1.96 8.60 -29.63
C LYS A 41 0.54 8.18 -30.01
N GLU A 42 0.38 7.00 -30.63
CA GLU A 42 -0.91 6.50 -31.13
C GLU A 42 -1.78 5.84 -30.06
N ARG A 43 -1.20 5.49 -28.87
CA ARG A 43 -1.98 4.91 -27.81
C ARG A 43 -2.84 5.96 -27.09
N GLY A 44 -3.95 5.54 -26.51
CA GLY A 44 -4.69 6.37 -25.55
C GLY A 44 -3.89 6.61 -24.26
N PRO A 45 -4.40 7.42 -23.32
CA PRO A 45 -3.76 7.64 -22.03
C PRO A 45 -3.70 6.33 -21.23
N ILE A 46 -2.66 6.18 -20.41
CA ILE A 46 -2.56 5.10 -19.42
C ILE A 46 -3.68 5.30 -18.38
N LYS A 47 -4.49 4.28 -18.17
CA LYS A 47 -5.64 4.34 -17.27
C LYS A 47 -5.27 3.73 -15.93
N VAL A 48 -5.12 4.57 -14.91
CA VAL A 48 -4.81 4.14 -13.54
C VAL A 48 -6.06 4.23 -12.67
N THR A 49 -6.32 3.17 -11.94
CA THR A 49 -7.40 3.12 -10.94
C THR A 49 -6.79 2.91 -9.56
N ILE A 50 -7.06 3.84 -8.64
CA ILE A 50 -6.61 3.80 -7.24
C ILE A 50 -7.82 3.48 -6.35
N ILE A 51 -7.76 2.40 -5.59
CA ILE A 51 -8.75 2.08 -4.56
C ILE A 51 -8.39 2.86 -3.30
N GLY A 52 -9.30 3.75 -2.88
CA GLY A 52 -9.10 4.65 -1.75
C GLY A 52 -8.87 6.09 -2.15
N MET A 53 -9.05 7.01 -1.19
CA MET A 53 -8.88 8.46 -1.35
C MET A 53 -8.09 9.10 -0.20
N GLY A 54 -7.43 8.29 0.64
CA GLY A 54 -6.61 8.73 1.77
C GLY A 54 -5.27 9.34 1.33
N PHE A 55 -4.44 9.72 2.29
CA PHE A 55 -3.14 10.35 2.04
C PHE A 55 -2.23 9.51 1.12
N VAL A 56 -2.18 8.18 1.31
CA VAL A 56 -1.40 7.28 0.45
C VAL A 56 -1.89 7.35 -0.99
N ALA A 57 -3.21 7.28 -1.21
CA ALA A 57 -3.81 7.35 -2.54
C ALA A 57 -3.52 8.69 -3.24
N GLN A 58 -3.63 9.82 -2.51
CA GLN A 58 -3.31 11.16 -3.02
C GLN A 58 -1.83 11.29 -3.38
N GLN A 59 -0.93 10.76 -2.56
CA GLN A 59 0.50 10.75 -2.87
C GLN A 59 0.84 9.81 -4.03
N ALA A 60 0.11 8.71 -4.21
CA ALA A 60 0.26 7.84 -5.37
C ALA A 60 -0.15 8.56 -6.66
N ALA A 61 -1.27 9.30 -6.65
CA ALA A 61 -1.69 10.12 -7.80
C ALA A 61 -0.63 11.18 -8.17
N LYS A 62 -0.05 11.88 -7.18
CA LYS A 62 1.05 12.82 -7.42
C LYS A 62 2.31 12.15 -7.98
N ALA A 63 2.64 10.96 -7.50
CA ALA A 63 3.79 10.23 -8.01
C ALA A 63 3.59 9.78 -9.48
N LEU A 64 2.37 9.42 -9.86
CA LEU A 64 2.03 9.09 -11.25
C LEU A 64 2.22 10.29 -12.19
N GLU A 65 1.85 11.49 -11.77
CA GLU A 65 2.12 12.73 -12.47
C GLU A 65 3.63 12.92 -12.67
N GLU A 66 4.42 12.83 -11.59
CA GLU A 66 5.87 12.98 -11.62
C GLU A 66 6.57 12.01 -12.61
N PHE A 67 6.12 10.74 -12.67
CA PHE A 67 6.73 9.73 -13.55
C PHE A 67 6.24 9.77 -14.99
N SER A 68 5.16 10.47 -15.30
CA SER A 68 4.57 10.57 -16.62
C SER A 68 4.71 11.94 -17.27
N ASP A 69 5.38 12.91 -16.62
CA ASP A 69 5.34 14.31 -17.04
C ASP A 69 6.34 14.63 -18.17
N ILE A 70 7.59 14.83 -17.86
CA ILE A 70 8.54 15.43 -18.81
C ILE A 70 8.79 14.56 -20.04
N GLU A 71 9.09 13.26 -19.84
CA GLU A 71 9.39 12.36 -20.96
C GLU A 71 8.21 12.22 -21.94
N PHE A 72 6.97 12.23 -21.39
CA PHE A 72 5.77 12.07 -22.20
C PHE A 72 5.44 13.36 -22.95
N LEU A 73 5.61 14.53 -22.31
CA LEU A 73 5.43 15.82 -22.96
C LEU A 73 6.44 16.02 -24.12
N GLU A 74 7.73 15.80 -23.88
CA GLU A 74 8.78 15.94 -24.90
C GLU A 74 8.57 15.04 -26.12
N LYS A 75 8.01 13.84 -25.88
CA LYS A 75 7.74 12.84 -26.94
C LYS A 75 6.32 12.91 -27.49
N GLU A 76 5.50 13.86 -27.02
CA GLU A 76 4.08 14.01 -27.39
C GLU A 76 3.27 12.70 -27.16
N ILE A 77 3.61 11.94 -26.13
CA ILE A 77 2.94 10.68 -25.76
C ILE A 77 1.78 11.00 -24.81
N PRO A 78 0.58 10.43 -25.02
CA PRO A 78 -0.51 10.60 -24.05
C PRO A 78 -0.12 10.14 -22.65
N GLY A 79 -0.32 11.01 -21.65
CA GLY A 79 0.07 10.76 -20.27
C GLY A 79 -0.81 9.74 -19.54
N VAL A 80 -1.09 10.01 -18.28
CA VAL A 80 -1.84 9.15 -17.36
C VAL A 80 -3.18 9.79 -17.02
N VAL A 81 -4.26 9.00 -17.03
CA VAL A 81 -5.56 9.37 -16.45
C VAL A 81 -5.74 8.59 -15.16
N VAL A 82 -5.93 9.28 -14.05
CA VAL A 82 -6.08 8.69 -12.72
C VAL A 82 -7.53 8.76 -12.25
N ARG A 83 -8.08 7.62 -11.85
CA ARG A 83 -9.36 7.51 -11.16
C ARG A 83 -9.13 7.06 -9.72
N MET A 84 -9.68 7.81 -8.76
CA MET A 84 -9.65 7.44 -7.35
C MET A 84 -11.04 6.97 -6.92
N LEU A 85 -11.15 5.78 -6.38
CA LEU A 85 -12.42 5.15 -6.05
C LEU A 85 -12.71 5.25 -4.54
N PRO A 86 -13.72 6.04 -4.15
CA PRO A 86 -14.23 6.03 -2.79
C PRO A 86 -15.01 4.73 -2.50
N ARG A 87 -15.23 4.47 -1.21
CA ARG A 87 -15.97 3.28 -0.75
C ARG A 87 -17.39 3.19 -1.33
N THR A 88 -18.01 4.32 -1.60
CA THR A 88 -19.34 4.39 -2.24
C THR A 88 -19.36 3.84 -3.67
N ILE A 89 -18.22 3.79 -4.35
CA ILE A 89 -18.08 3.19 -5.68
C ILE A 89 -17.63 1.72 -5.56
N THR A 90 -16.69 1.42 -4.66
CA THR A 90 -16.15 0.07 -4.54
C THR A 90 -17.14 -0.96 -4.01
N ASN A 91 -18.25 -0.54 -3.43
CA ASN A 91 -19.34 -1.42 -3.01
C ASN A 91 -20.30 -1.83 -4.16
N HIS A 92 -20.11 -1.31 -5.38
CA HIS A 92 -20.95 -1.61 -6.54
C HIS A 92 -20.21 -2.50 -7.55
N TYR A 93 -20.50 -3.79 -7.52
CA TYR A 93 -19.81 -4.80 -8.34
C TYR A 93 -19.84 -4.45 -9.85
N ASN A 94 -21.00 -4.12 -10.40
CA ASN A 94 -21.15 -3.83 -11.84
C ASN A 94 -20.33 -2.61 -12.26
N LEU A 95 -20.21 -1.59 -11.41
CA LEU A 95 -19.37 -0.43 -11.67
C LEU A 95 -17.89 -0.82 -11.65
N LEU A 96 -17.48 -1.65 -10.69
CA LEU A 96 -16.10 -2.15 -10.64
C LEU A 96 -15.76 -2.99 -11.87
N GLU A 97 -16.65 -3.84 -12.36
CA GLU A 97 -16.44 -4.62 -13.57
C GLU A 97 -16.07 -3.72 -14.76
N GLU A 98 -16.88 -2.68 -15.02
CA GLU A 98 -16.62 -1.74 -16.11
C GLU A 98 -15.32 -0.92 -15.90
N ILE A 99 -14.99 -0.59 -14.66
CA ILE A 99 -13.74 0.09 -14.33
C ILE A 99 -12.55 -0.83 -14.58
N MET A 100 -12.61 -2.11 -14.17
CA MET A 100 -11.53 -3.08 -14.35
C MET A 100 -11.21 -3.31 -15.84
N LYS A 101 -12.21 -3.45 -16.70
CA LYS A 101 -12.01 -3.55 -18.16
C LYS A 101 -11.19 -2.39 -18.75
N ASN A 102 -11.20 -1.27 -18.07
CA ASN A 102 -10.56 -0.01 -18.48
C ASN A 102 -9.47 0.43 -17.50
N THR A 103 -8.65 -0.50 -16.98
CA THR A 103 -7.59 -0.22 -16.01
C THR A 103 -6.31 -0.90 -16.44
N ASP A 104 -5.25 -0.11 -16.69
CA ASP A 104 -3.92 -0.61 -17.02
C ASP A 104 -3.06 -0.82 -15.75
N LEU A 105 -3.26 0.03 -14.73
CA LEU A 105 -2.62 -0.09 -13.43
C LEU A 105 -3.67 0.03 -12.32
N LEU A 106 -3.88 -1.06 -11.59
CA LEU A 106 -4.75 -1.09 -10.41
C LEU A 106 -3.92 -0.90 -9.15
N ILE A 107 -4.19 0.14 -8.37
CA ILE A 107 -3.46 0.47 -7.15
C ILE A 107 -4.37 0.27 -5.94
N ASP A 108 -3.96 -0.57 -4.99
CA ASP A 108 -4.56 -0.62 -3.66
C ASP A 108 -3.86 0.35 -2.70
N ALA A 109 -4.57 1.39 -2.31
CA ALA A 109 -4.22 2.34 -1.26
C ALA A 109 -5.38 2.51 -0.28
N SER A 110 -6.13 1.44 -0.07
CA SER A 110 -7.31 1.42 0.77
C SER A 110 -6.97 1.23 2.25
N LYS A 111 -7.87 1.70 3.11
CA LYS A 111 -7.94 1.32 4.53
C LYS A 111 -9.28 0.64 4.77
N ARG A 112 -9.26 -0.65 5.13
CA ARG A 112 -10.45 -1.43 5.43
C ARG A 112 -10.77 -1.39 6.91
N LEU A 113 -12.07 -1.35 7.24
CA LEU A 113 -12.55 -1.52 8.62
C LEU A 113 -12.66 -3.02 8.96
N ASP A 114 -13.06 -3.81 7.96
CA ASP A 114 -13.20 -5.26 8.09
C ASP A 114 -12.13 -5.93 7.21
N THR A 115 -11.12 -6.48 7.84
CA THR A 115 -9.99 -7.14 7.17
C THR A 115 -10.31 -8.56 6.71
N THR A 116 -11.50 -9.07 7.00
CA THR A 116 -11.98 -10.39 6.53
C THR A 116 -12.64 -10.31 5.16
N LYS A 117 -12.84 -9.11 4.62
CA LYS A 117 -13.48 -8.88 3.32
C LYS A 117 -12.52 -8.22 2.33
N TYR A 118 -12.49 -8.71 1.12
CA TYR A 118 -11.83 -8.03 0.00
C TYR A 118 -12.72 -6.93 -0.58
N ILE A 119 -12.11 -5.98 -1.28
CA ILE A 119 -12.79 -4.91 -2.05
C ILE A 119 -12.91 -5.35 -3.51
N VAL A 120 -11.85 -5.94 -4.06
CA VAL A 120 -11.80 -6.46 -5.43
C VAL A 120 -11.70 -7.97 -5.36
N SER A 121 -12.74 -8.67 -5.84
CA SER A 121 -12.73 -10.12 -5.92
C SER A 121 -11.79 -10.62 -7.01
N ASN A 122 -11.34 -11.86 -6.89
CA ASN A 122 -10.52 -12.50 -7.93
C ASN A 122 -11.25 -12.55 -9.28
N LYS A 123 -12.57 -12.72 -9.29
CA LYS A 123 -13.39 -12.63 -10.51
C LYS A 123 -13.24 -11.25 -11.18
N LEU A 124 -13.18 -10.15 -10.42
CA LEU A 124 -12.99 -8.80 -10.96
C LEU A 124 -11.58 -8.61 -11.56
N ILE A 125 -10.56 -9.29 -11.01
CA ILE A 125 -9.22 -9.33 -11.62
C ILE A 125 -9.28 -9.91 -13.04
N GLY A 126 -10.16 -10.88 -13.28
CA GLY A 126 -10.38 -11.47 -14.60
C GLY A 126 -10.75 -10.46 -15.70
N TYR A 127 -11.37 -9.34 -15.35
CA TYR A 127 -11.73 -8.29 -16.29
C TYR A 127 -10.60 -7.32 -16.62
N LEU A 128 -9.52 -7.28 -15.84
CA LEU A 128 -8.35 -6.47 -16.16
C LEU A 128 -7.71 -6.92 -17.49
N PRO A 129 -7.18 -6.01 -18.32
CA PRO A 129 -6.33 -6.38 -19.46
C PRO A 129 -5.20 -7.33 -19.03
N GLN A 130 -4.75 -8.21 -19.93
CA GLN A 130 -3.67 -9.17 -19.62
C GLN A 130 -2.34 -8.47 -19.31
N SER A 131 -2.11 -7.30 -19.89
CA SER A 131 -0.93 -6.46 -19.64
C SER A 131 -1.05 -5.60 -18.38
N ALA A 132 -2.20 -5.60 -17.70
CA ALA A 132 -2.40 -4.80 -16.52
C ALA A 132 -1.50 -5.26 -15.35
N VAL A 133 -1.12 -4.29 -14.52
CA VAL A 133 -0.34 -4.52 -13.30
C VAL A 133 -1.19 -4.18 -12.08
N ILE A 134 -1.09 -4.99 -11.05
CA ILE A 134 -1.68 -4.73 -9.74
C ILE A 134 -0.57 -4.23 -8.81
N LEU A 135 -0.74 -3.05 -8.25
CA LEU A 135 0.16 -2.46 -7.26
C LEU A 135 -0.52 -2.43 -5.89
N ASP A 136 0.00 -3.19 -4.96
CA ASP A 136 -0.47 -3.25 -3.57
C ASP A 136 0.43 -2.38 -2.68
N ILE A 137 -0.06 -1.18 -2.33
CA ILE A 137 0.63 -0.27 -1.41
C ILE A 137 0.24 -0.55 0.04
N SER A 138 -0.98 -1.02 0.27
CA SER A 138 -1.49 -1.34 1.61
C SER A 138 -0.75 -2.52 2.22
N ALA A 139 -0.38 -3.51 1.39
CA ALA A 139 0.40 -4.70 1.75
C ALA A 139 -0.14 -5.44 2.98
N ASP A 140 -1.46 -5.46 3.16
CA ASP A 140 -2.11 -6.16 4.26
C ASP A 140 -1.71 -7.66 4.26
N PRO A 141 -1.39 -8.25 5.42
CA PRO A 141 -1.04 -9.66 5.47
C PRO A 141 -2.29 -10.55 5.40
N TYR A 142 -2.11 -11.79 4.94
CA TYR A 142 -3.05 -12.88 5.23
C TYR A 142 -2.86 -13.36 6.66
N ASN A 143 -3.96 -13.78 7.31
CA ASN A 143 -3.89 -14.47 8.59
C ASN A 143 -4.95 -15.57 8.65
N ASP A 144 -4.52 -16.80 8.38
CA ASP A 144 -5.36 -18.01 8.36
C ASP A 144 -5.65 -18.58 9.76
N LYS A 145 -5.01 -18.05 10.80
CA LYS A 145 -5.30 -18.39 12.20
C LYS A 145 -6.57 -17.73 12.71
N LEU A 146 -7.08 -16.73 12.00
CA LEU A 146 -8.33 -16.07 12.32
C LEU A 146 -9.50 -16.78 11.62
N ASN A 147 -10.68 -16.74 12.24
CA ASN A 147 -11.93 -17.23 11.64
C ASN A 147 -13.00 -16.12 11.77
N PRO A 148 -13.45 -15.51 10.67
CA PRO A 148 -12.98 -15.72 9.29
C PRO A 148 -11.53 -15.27 9.04
N VAL A 149 -10.91 -15.82 8.01
CA VAL A 149 -9.53 -15.54 7.60
C VAL A 149 -9.38 -14.05 7.28
N GLN A 150 -8.29 -13.43 7.77
CA GLN A 150 -7.91 -12.10 7.30
C GLN A 150 -7.35 -12.19 5.88
N VAL A 151 -7.86 -11.35 5.00
CA VAL A 151 -7.51 -11.31 3.58
C VAL A 151 -6.96 -9.94 3.16
N LYS A 152 -6.43 -9.85 1.94
CA LYS A 152 -6.04 -8.58 1.31
C LYS A 152 -7.25 -7.85 0.74
N ALA A 153 -7.12 -6.54 0.46
CA ALA A 153 -8.18 -5.78 -0.20
C ALA A 153 -8.42 -6.24 -1.64
N ILE A 154 -7.39 -6.71 -2.33
CA ILE A 154 -7.46 -7.37 -3.62
C ILE A 154 -7.28 -8.87 -3.38
N GLU A 155 -8.27 -9.68 -3.75
CA GLU A 155 -8.30 -11.11 -3.51
C GLU A 155 -7.24 -11.84 -4.34
N GLY A 156 -6.52 -12.77 -3.71
CA GLY A 156 -5.66 -13.72 -4.40
C GLY A 156 -4.36 -13.15 -4.94
N ILE A 157 -3.82 -12.08 -4.34
CA ILE A 157 -2.51 -11.52 -4.69
C ILE A 157 -1.45 -11.89 -3.65
N PRO A 158 -0.19 -12.18 -4.05
CA PRO A 158 0.90 -12.47 -3.11
C PRO A 158 1.27 -11.28 -2.23
N THR A 159 1.93 -11.57 -1.11
CA THR A 159 2.53 -10.57 -0.22
C THR A 159 4.04 -10.57 -0.40
N GLY A 160 4.61 -9.41 -0.72
CA GLY A 160 6.04 -9.25 -0.91
C GLY A 160 6.75 -8.56 0.25
N ASN A 161 8.07 -8.59 0.17
CA ASN A 161 9.01 -7.93 1.07
C ASN A 161 10.14 -7.28 0.26
N LEU A 162 11.21 -6.81 0.92
CA LEU A 162 12.34 -6.17 0.22
C LEU A 162 13.16 -7.11 -0.66
N GLU A 163 13.13 -8.42 -0.39
CA GLU A 163 13.85 -9.41 -1.17
C GLU A 163 13.11 -9.76 -2.46
N LYS A 164 11.76 -9.82 -2.38
CA LYS A 164 10.89 -10.13 -3.50
C LYS A 164 9.57 -9.38 -3.38
N TYR A 165 9.29 -8.50 -4.32
CA TYR A 165 8.06 -7.69 -4.36
C TYR A 165 7.39 -7.61 -5.73
N ILE A 166 7.91 -8.35 -6.73
CA ILE A 166 7.32 -8.47 -8.07
C ILE A 166 6.99 -9.95 -8.29
N PHE A 167 5.75 -10.23 -8.69
CA PHE A 167 5.23 -11.57 -8.86
C PHE A 167 4.61 -11.71 -10.24
N GLU A 168 5.16 -12.62 -11.05
CA GLU A 168 4.57 -13.04 -12.32
C GLU A 168 3.33 -13.91 -12.08
N THR A 169 2.55 -14.14 -13.14
CA THR A 169 1.28 -14.88 -13.03
C THR A 169 1.44 -16.36 -12.67
N ASP A 170 2.61 -16.93 -12.91
CA ASP A 170 3.00 -18.31 -12.60
C ASP A 170 3.92 -18.44 -11.39
N ASP A 171 4.08 -17.35 -10.61
CA ASP A 171 5.00 -17.32 -9.47
C ASP A 171 4.59 -18.31 -8.36
N ILE A 172 5.59 -19.01 -7.82
CA ILE A 172 5.40 -20.00 -6.74
C ILE A 172 4.77 -19.37 -5.47
N SER A 173 4.93 -18.06 -5.27
CA SER A 173 4.38 -17.35 -4.11
C SER A 173 2.85 -17.40 -4.01
N TYR A 174 2.16 -17.73 -5.12
CA TYR A 174 0.72 -17.98 -5.09
C TYR A 174 0.33 -19.22 -4.28
N GLU A 175 1.23 -20.20 -4.13
CA GLU A 175 0.99 -21.39 -3.31
C GLU A 175 0.95 -21.10 -1.81
N GLY A 176 1.56 -19.96 -1.38
CA GLY A 176 1.52 -19.50 0.01
C GLY A 176 0.24 -18.75 0.39
N ILE A 177 -0.68 -18.53 -0.55
CA ILE A 177 -1.97 -17.88 -0.28
C ILE A 177 -2.91 -18.88 0.38
N PRO A 178 -3.70 -18.49 1.42
CA PRO A 178 -4.62 -19.39 2.07
C PRO A 178 -5.59 -20.06 1.07
N LYS A 179 -5.82 -21.36 1.19
CA LYS A 179 -6.65 -22.16 0.26
C LYS A 179 -8.10 -21.67 0.11
N ALA A 180 -8.59 -20.91 1.09
CA ALA A 180 -9.93 -20.33 1.06
C ALA A 180 -10.02 -19.08 0.16
N VAL A 181 -8.89 -18.59 -0.37
CA VAL A 181 -8.80 -17.39 -1.20
C VAL A 181 -8.68 -17.80 -2.67
N ASP A 182 -9.53 -17.25 -3.53
CA ASP A 182 -9.48 -17.52 -4.97
C ASP A 182 -8.26 -16.85 -5.62
N THR A 183 -7.48 -17.60 -6.39
CA THR A 183 -6.28 -17.18 -7.12
C THR A 183 -6.34 -17.54 -8.60
N THR A 184 -7.54 -17.83 -9.11
CA THR A 184 -7.75 -18.33 -10.50
C THR A 184 -7.33 -17.28 -11.53
N ASN A 185 -7.72 -16.04 -11.32
CA ASN A 185 -7.34 -14.93 -12.20
C ASN A 185 -6.10 -14.24 -11.65
N ARG A 186 -5.08 -14.15 -12.48
CA ARG A 186 -3.80 -13.56 -12.08
C ARG A 186 -3.37 -12.47 -13.05
N ARG A 187 -2.69 -11.47 -12.53
CA ARG A 187 -1.95 -10.43 -13.26
C ARG A 187 -0.60 -10.29 -12.58
N VAL A 188 0.30 -9.56 -13.20
CA VAL A 188 1.54 -9.20 -12.51
C VAL A 188 1.21 -8.34 -11.30
N VAL A 189 1.76 -8.75 -10.15
CA VAL A 189 1.56 -8.07 -8.87
C VAL A 189 2.86 -7.45 -8.41
N VAL A 190 2.78 -6.21 -7.95
CA VAL A 190 3.86 -5.50 -7.27
C VAL A 190 3.36 -5.19 -5.86
N SER A 191 3.89 -5.88 -4.85
CA SER A 191 3.46 -5.78 -3.45
C SER A 191 4.67 -5.87 -2.52
N CYS A 192 4.82 -4.91 -1.61
CA CYS A 192 5.92 -4.90 -0.64
C CYS A 192 5.42 -4.41 0.73
N SER A 193 5.71 -5.15 1.77
CA SER A 193 5.38 -4.77 3.15
C SER A 193 6.25 -3.64 3.71
N ALA A 194 7.32 -3.25 2.99
CA ALA A 194 8.31 -2.28 3.46
C ALA A 194 8.72 -1.28 2.36
N TRP A 195 7.76 -0.64 1.71
CA TRP A 195 7.99 0.31 0.60
C TRP A 195 9.06 1.37 0.86
N PRO A 196 9.20 1.96 2.07
CA PRO A 196 10.30 2.89 2.34
C PRO A 196 11.69 2.29 2.20
N GLY A 197 11.82 0.97 2.32
CA GLY A 197 13.08 0.25 2.15
C GLY A 197 13.47 0.01 0.69
N VAL A 198 12.53 0.15 -0.26
CA VAL A 198 12.80 0.03 -1.70
C VAL A 198 13.60 1.23 -2.22
N ASP A 199 13.35 2.42 -1.66
CA ASP A 199 14.14 3.64 -1.93
C ASP A 199 14.55 4.29 -0.58
N PRO A 200 15.53 3.67 0.14
CA PRO A 200 15.79 4.02 1.54
C PRO A 200 16.42 5.40 1.70
N LYS A 201 17.22 5.86 0.73
CA LYS A 201 18.01 7.09 0.87
C LYS A 201 17.16 8.32 1.17
N ASP A 202 16.08 8.53 0.44
CA ASP A 202 15.20 9.68 0.63
C ASP A 202 14.17 9.43 1.73
N CYS A 203 13.73 8.19 1.90
CA CYS A 203 12.81 7.82 2.97
C CYS A 203 13.42 8.00 4.35
N MET A 204 14.68 7.60 4.54
CA MET A 204 15.38 7.73 5.83
C MET A 204 15.59 9.19 6.25
N LYS A 205 15.80 10.11 5.33
CA LYS A 205 15.87 11.55 5.64
C LYS A 205 14.60 12.10 6.29
N VAL A 206 13.43 11.53 5.95
CA VAL A 206 12.15 11.92 6.57
C VAL A 206 12.04 11.33 7.96
N TYR A 207 12.33 10.04 8.11
CA TYR A 207 12.29 9.35 9.39
C TYR A 207 13.32 9.87 10.39
N ASP A 208 14.54 10.23 9.93
CA ASP A 208 15.57 10.84 10.75
C ASP A 208 15.06 12.08 11.52
N LYS A 209 14.34 12.95 10.82
CA LYS A 209 13.74 14.15 11.44
C LYS A 209 12.64 13.81 12.45
N GLN A 210 11.85 12.78 12.18
CA GLN A 210 10.73 12.38 13.02
C GLN A 210 11.18 11.62 14.27
N ILE A 211 12.23 10.79 14.17
CA ILE A 211 12.71 9.96 15.26
C ILE A 211 13.43 10.73 16.37
N LYS A 212 13.91 11.94 16.08
CA LYS A 212 14.71 12.74 17.00
C LYS A 212 14.06 12.90 18.36
N GLY A 213 12.79 13.28 18.42
CA GLY A 213 12.05 13.44 19.69
C GLY A 213 11.96 12.17 20.51
N PHE A 214 11.87 11.00 19.87
CA PHE A 214 11.91 9.72 20.55
C PHE A 214 13.30 9.40 21.12
N LEU A 215 14.36 9.67 20.33
CA LEU A 215 15.73 9.49 20.77
C LEU A 215 16.06 10.40 21.96
N ASP A 216 15.61 11.66 21.95
CA ASP A 216 15.79 12.59 23.06
C ASP A 216 15.18 12.08 24.37
N VAL A 217 14.07 11.35 24.32
CA VAL A 217 13.47 10.69 25.49
C VAL A 217 14.31 9.49 25.93
N LEU A 218 14.65 8.60 24.99
CA LEU A 218 15.40 7.35 25.28
C LEU A 218 16.82 7.61 25.81
N LEU A 219 17.42 8.73 25.45
CA LEU A 219 18.73 9.13 25.99
C LEU A 219 18.67 9.69 27.41
N LYS A 220 17.48 10.08 27.88
CA LYS A 220 17.29 10.72 29.19
C LYS A 220 16.55 9.85 30.21
N LYS A 221 15.84 8.83 29.75
CA LYS A 221 15.00 7.97 30.61
C LYS A 221 15.17 6.51 30.24
N ASP A 222 15.20 5.66 31.26
CA ASP A 222 15.08 4.22 31.09
C ASP A 222 13.66 3.85 30.66
N LEU A 223 13.52 2.73 29.94
CA LEU A 223 12.22 2.26 29.41
C LEU A 223 11.21 2.00 30.54
N ASP A 224 11.66 1.55 31.71
CA ASP A 224 10.83 1.28 32.87
C ASP A 224 10.31 2.57 33.56
N CYS A 225 10.95 3.71 33.27
CA CYS A 225 10.62 5.03 33.80
C CYS A 225 9.71 5.86 32.87
N LEU A 226 9.28 5.30 31.73
CA LEU A 226 8.34 5.96 30.84
C LEU A 226 6.97 6.10 31.51
N ASP A 227 6.32 7.27 31.30
CA ASP A 227 5.03 7.61 31.89
C ASP A 227 3.99 7.97 30.81
N ILE A 228 2.82 7.34 30.88
CA ILE A 228 1.68 7.64 29.99
C ILE A 228 1.10 9.04 30.23
N ASN A 229 1.29 9.60 31.43
CA ASN A 229 0.81 10.92 31.83
C ASN A 229 1.88 12.03 31.66
N SER A 230 3.03 11.71 31.06
CA SER A 230 4.07 12.70 30.78
C SER A 230 3.53 13.85 29.92
N GLU A 231 3.99 15.08 30.15
CA GLU A 231 3.71 16.23 29.27
C GLU A 231 4.33 16.04 27.85
N ASN A 232 5.37 15.20 27.74
CA ASN A 232 6.06 14.92 26.49
C ASN A 232 5.31 13.88 25.65
N ALA A 233 4.75 14.29 24.50
CA ALA A 233 4.00 13.41 23.59
C ALA A 233 4.85 12.24 23.05
N PHE A 234 6.15 12.41 22.84
CA PHE A 234 7.04 11.32 22.40
C PHE A 234 7.22 10.26 23.50
N GLU A 235 7.27 10.68 24.76
CA GLU A 235 7.34 9.76 25.90
C GLU A 235 6.05 8.95 26.02
N ARG A 236 4.87 9.60 25.95
CA ARG A 236 3.58 8.90 25.98
C ARG A 236 3.45 7.91 24.85
N SER A 237 3.92 8.27 23.65
CA SER A 237 3.94 7.38 22.49
C SER A 237 4.88 6.18 22.67
N LEU A 238 6.07 6.39 23.22
CA LEU A 238 7.01 5.31 23.57
C LEU A 238 6.39 4.37 24.60
N TYR A 239 5.76 4.90 25.67
CA TYR A 239 5.08 4.08 26.66
C TYR A 239 4.02 3.18 26.03
N ARG A 240 3.17 3.71 25.12
CA ARG A 240 2.17 2.93 24.36
C ARG A 240 2.79 1.85 23.48
N SER A 241 4.06 1.98 23.13
CA SER A 241 4.78 1.00 22.31
C SER A 241 5.43 -0.12 23.14
N THR A 242 5.33 -0.07 24.49
CA THR A 242 5.90 -1.09 25.37
C THR A 242 5.00 -2.31 25.51
N LEU A 243 5.63 -3.47 25.79
CA LEU A 243 4.88 -4.70 26.14
C LEU A 243 4.01 -4.50 27.39
N LYS A 244 4.48 -3.72 28.37
CA LYS A 244 3.76 -3.38 29.60
C LYS A 244 2.39 -2.75 29.30
N TYR A 245 2.34 -1.82 28.37
CA TYR A 245 1.08 -1.19 27.95
C TYR A 245 0.12 -2.18 27.30
N TYR A 246 0.63 -3.07 26.43
CA TYR A 246 -0.19 -4.09 25.76
C TYR A 246 -0.68 -5.18 26.70
N GLN A 247 0.09 -5.54 27.72
CA GLN A 247 -0.31 -6.53 28.74
C GLN A 247 -1.39 -5.97 29.66
N GLY A 248 -1.23 -4.73 30.15
CA GLY A 248 -2.24 -4.08 31.00
C GLY A 248 -3.60 -3.89 30.30
N ASN A 249 -3.61 -3.56 29.02
CA ASN A 249 -4.86 -3.38 28.27
C ASN A 249 -5.54 -4.70 27.81
N LYS A 250 -4.92 -5.86 28.04
CA LYS A 250 -5.56 -7.18 27.79
C LYS A 250 -6.36 -7.68 28.99
N GLU A 251 -6.08 -7.20 30.17
CA GLU A 251 -6.83 -7.58 31.40
C GLU A 251 -8.14 -6.81 31.51
N ASP A 252 -8.33 -5.69 30.78
CA ASP A 252 -9.52 -4.86 30.79
C ASP A 252 -10.51 -5.13 29.63
N LYS A 253 -10.28 -6.20 28.84
CA LYS A 253 -11.15 -6.64 27.73
C LYS A 253 -11.59 -8.08 27.92
#